data_d163f0efdfe09ccb7b9173d4947f691e
#
_entry.id   d163f0efdfe09ccb7b9173d4947f691e
#
_cell.length_a   1.000
_cell.length_b   1.000
_cell.length_c   1.000
_cell.angle_alpha   90.00
_cell.angle_beta   90.00
_cell.angle_gamma   90.00
#
_symmetry.space_group_name_H-M   'P 1'
#
loop_
_entity.id
_entity.type
_entity.pdbx_description
1 polymer ?
#
loop_
_entity_poly.entity_id
_entity_poly.type
_entity_poly.pdbx_seq_one_letter_code
_entity_poly.pdbx_strand_id
1 'polypeptide(L)'
;MPHLAEIVDDVCLVRSMHTGANGHEVSIRYFHGGIPGVVGRPTLGSWLVYGLGCESQELPAYLVLTDPGGHPVDGVSNWSNGFLPPLFQGTVLRPTEPRILNLEPPSYLRGAVQEQNLDFLQELNRRHLENHPGEADLEARIASYELAAAMQTAAA
;
A
#
# COMPACT_ATOMS: atom_id res chain seq x y z
N MET A 1 -14.40 -9.65 20.70
CA MET A 1 -13.15 -8.91 20.43
C MET A 1 -12.38 -8.68 21.75
N PRO A 2 -11.61 -9.68 22.23
CA PRO A 2 -10.97 -9.59 23.54
C PRO A 2 -9.98 -8.43 23.62
N HIS A 3 -9.14 -8.23 22.62
CA HIS A 3 -8.12 -7.18 22.63
C HIS A 3 -8.69 -5.74 22.61
N LEU A 4 -9.88 -5.53 22.02
CA LEU A 4 -10.55 -4.24 22.12
C LEU A 4 -11.10 -3.98 23.52
N ALA A 5 -11.48 -5.03 24.25
CA ALA A 5 -11.95 -4.89 25.62
C ALA A 5 -10.83 -4.44 26.58
N GLU A 6 -9.56 -4.76 26.26
CA GLU A 6 -8.39 -4.37 27.04
C GLU A 6 -8.08 -2.87 26.95
N ILE A 7 -8.49 -2.22 25.84
CA ILE A 7 -8.21 -0.80 25.55
C ILE A 7 -9.47 0.06 25.47
N VAL A 8 -10.61 -0.46 25.94
CA VAL A 8 -11.91 0.23 25.78
C VAL A 8 -11.95 1.59 26.47
N ASP A 9 -11.22 1.76 27.55
CA ASP A 9 -11.15 3.03 28.31
C ASP A 9 -10.37 4.12 27.56
N ASP A 10 -9.51 3.73 26.62
CA ASP A 10 -8.74 4.64 25.76
C ASP A 10 -9.46 4.96 24.43
N VAL A 11 -10.65 4.38 24.21
CA VAL A 11 -11.40 4.49 22.95
C VAL A 11 -12.68 5.30 23.13
N CYS A 12 -12.90 6.28 22.26
CA CYS A 12 -14.17 6.99 22.17
C CYS A 12 -15.13 6.28 21.21
N LEU A 13 -16.19 5.66 21.75
CA LEU A 13 -17.21 4.99 20.96
C LEU A 13 -18.32 5.96 20.51
N VAL A 14 -18.27 6.43 19.28
CA VAL A 14 -19.29 7.29 18.66
C VAL A 14 -20.40 6.44 18.05
N ARG A 15 -21.50 6.24 18.75
CA ARG A 15 -22.60 5.33 18.35
C ARG A 15 -23.60 5.92 17.35
N SER A 16 -23.55 7.21 17.09
CA SER A 16 -24.48 7.93 16.22
C SER A 16 -23.95 8.16 14.79
N MET A 17 -22.79 7.64 14.46
CA MET A 17 -22.20 7.79 13.11
C MET A 17 -22.99 7.02 12.08
N HIS A 18 -23.29 7.68 10.95
CA HIS A 18 -23.89 7.07 9.77
C HIS A 18 -23.44 7.80 8.50
N THR A 19 -23.49 7.14 7.35
CA THR A 19 -23.09 7.71 6.07
C THR A 19 -24.21 8.48 5.37
N GLY A 20 -25.46 8.33 5.82
CA GLY A 20 -26.63 8.88 5.15
C GLY A 20 -26.99 8.21 3.82
N ALA A 21 -26.28 7.14 3.44
CA ALA A 21 -26.50 6.39 2.22
C ALA A 21 -26.83 4.92 2.52
N ASN A 22 -27.71 4.32 1.67
CA ASN A 22 -28.12 2.93 1.82
C ASN A 22 -27.31 1.97 0.92
N GLY A 23 -26.52 2.48 -0.02
CA GLY A 23 -25.67 1.66 -0.90
C GLY A 23 -24.29 1.39 -0.30
N HIS A 24 -23.80 0.16 -0.43
CA HIS A 24 -22.47 -0.22 0.07
C HIS A 24 -21.35 0.63 -0.53
N GLU A 25 -21.33 0.77 -1.86
CA GLU A 25 -20.27 1.51 -2.58
C GLU A 25 -20.18 2.97 -2.13
N VAL A 26 -21.33 3.65 -2.06
CA VAL A 26 -21.37 5.06 -1.63
C VAL A 26 -20.94 5.20 -0.17
N SER A 27 -21.39 4.30 0.69
CA SER A 27 -21.05 4.31 2.13
C SER A 27 -19.59 4.03 2.37
N ILE A 28 -18.99 3.06 1.65
CA ILE A 28 -17.57 2.71 1.75
C ILE A 28 -16.71 3.88 1.27
N ARG A 29 -17.04 4.50 0.13
CA ARG A 29 -16.33 5.68 -0.37
C ARG A 29 -16.39 6.85 0.59
N TYR A 30 -17.56 7.05 1.22
CA TYR A 30 -17.70 8.06 2.26
C TYR A 30 -16.81 7.77 3.46
N PHE A 31 -16.80 6.51 3.92
CA PHE A 31 -15.99 6.07 5.04
C PHE A 31 -14.48 6.26 4.78
N HIS A 32 -13.99 5.88 3.60
CA HIS A 32 -12.56 5.95 3.28
C HIS A 32 -12.11 7.32 2.75
N GLY A 33 -12.90 7.98 1.94
CA GLY A 33 -12.53 9.21 1.24
C GLY A 33 -13.21 10.49 1.75
N GLY A 34 -14.12 10.38 2.71
CA GLY A 34 -14.77 11.50 3.39
C GLY A 34 -15.88 12.22 2.62
N ILE A 35 -16.15 11.88 1.34
CA ILE A 35 -17.22 12.48 0.54
C ILE A 35 -17.96 11.39 -0.25
N PRO A 36 -19.30 11.25 -0.08
CA PRO A 36 -20.07 10.26 -0.80
C PRO A 36 -20.09 10.54 -2.31
N GLY A 37 -20.04 9.50 -3.11
CA GLY A 37 -20.19 9.57 -4.56
C GLY A 37 -19.00 10.14 -5.34
N VAL A 38 -17.97 10.64 -4.69
CA VAL A 38 -16.77 11.15 -5.36
C VAL A 38 -15.73 10.03 -5.43
N VAL A 39 -15.37 9.65 -6.67
CA VAL A 39 -14.31 8.68 -6.95
C VAL A 39 -12.94 9.38 -7.07
N GLY A 40 -11.86 8.61 -6.92
CA GLY A 40 -10.50 9.12 -7.11
C GLY A 40 -9.96 9.96 -5.97
N ARG A 41 -10.58 9.91 -4.79
CA ARG A 41 -10.03 10.52 -3.58
C ARG A 41 -9.09 9.54 -2.86
N PRO A 42 -8.00 10.06 -2.26
CA PRO A 42 -7.13 9.24 -1.43
C PRO A 42 -7.88 8.69 -0.21
N THR A 43 -7.57 7.47 0.17
CA THR A 43 -8.06 6.88 1.41
C THR A 43 -7.29 7.40 2.62
N LEU A 44 -7.82 7.18 3.83
CA LEU A 44 -7.18 7.62 5.06
C LEU A 44 -5.73 7.12 5.17
N GLY A 45 -5.48 5.84 4.82
CA GLY A 45 -4.12 5.29 4.85
C GLY A 45 -3.16 6.02 3.91
N SER A 46 -3.61 6.37 2.70
CA SER A 46 -2.82 7.17 1.75
C SER A 46 -2.49 8.57 2.28
N TRP A 47 -3.46 9.23 2.93
CA TRP A 47 -3.24 10.52 3.57
C TRP A 47 -2.26 10.45 4.73
N LEU A 48 -2.36 9.39 5.56
CA LEU A 48 -1.44 9.20 6.69
C LEU A 48 0.00 9.02 6.20
N VAL A 49 0.22 8.19 5.18
CA VAL A 49 1.56 7.99 4.62
C VAL A 49 2.09 9.26 3.94
N TYR A 50 1.22 9.98 3.22
CA TYR A 50 1.59 11.25 2.59
C TYR A 50 2.02 12.30 3.63
N GLY A 51 1.28 12.42 4.73
CA GLY A 51 1.51 13.46 5.74
C GLY A 51 2.56 13.11 6.79
N LEU A 52 2.68 11.84 7.18
CA LEU A 52 3.55 11.39 8.26
C LEU A 52 4.78 10.61 7.77
N GLY A 53 4.73 10.10 6.54
CA GLY A 53 5.78 9.23 6.02
C GLY A 53 5.75 7.82 6.62
N CYS A 54 6.88 7.16 6.58
CA CYS A 54 7.11 5.84 7.17
C CYS A 54 8.49 5.77 7.80
N GLU A 55 8.59 5.14 8.96
CA GLU A 55 9.87 4.92 9.65
C GLU A 55 10.71 3.82 8.96
N SER A 56 10.03 2.83 8.37
CA SER A 56 10.70 1.74 7.65
C SER A 56 10.95 2.11 6.20
N GLN A 57 12.16 1.79 5.72
CA GLN A 57 12.54 1.89 4.30
C GLN A 57 12.47 0.54 3.58
N GLU A 58 12.22 -0.53 4.33
CA GLU A 58 12.24 -1.92 3.84
C GLU A 58 10.85 -2.54 3.75
N LEU A 59 9.81 -1.84 4.24
CA LEU A 59 8.43 -2.32 4.24
C LEU A 59 7.50 -1.27 3.63
N PRO A 60 6.43 -1.70 2.95
CA PRO A 60 5.39 -0.78 2.50
C PRO A 60 4.79 -0.03 3.68
N ALA A 61 4.68 1.28 3.55
CA ALA A 61 4.15 2.15 4.60
C ALA A 61 2.65 1.94 4.87
N TYR A 62 1.90 1.52 3.84
CA TYR A 62 0.47 1.26 3.92
C TYR A 62 0.18 -0.20 3.55
N LEU A 63 -0.01 -1.04 4.55
CA LEU A 63 -0.35 -2.45 4.39
C LEU A 63 -1.85 -2.67 4.52
N VAL A 64 -2.39 -3.50 3.64
CA VAL A 64 -3.80 -3.89 3.59
C VAL A 64 -3.92 -5.38 3.86
N LEU A 65 -4.65 -5.74 4.90
CA LEU A 65 -4.99 -7.12 5.24
C LEU A 65 -6.40 -7.39 4.73
N THR A 66 -6.55 -8.34 3.84
CA THR A 66 -7.86 -8.73 3.29
C THR A 66 -8.41 -9.98 3.97
N ASP A 67 -9.74 -10.10 3.98
CA ASP A 67 -10.40 -11.30 4.46
C ASP A 67 -10.17 -12.46 3.48
N PRO A 68 -10.03 -13.72 3.97
CA PRO A 68 -9.95 -14.92 3.10
C PRO A 68 -11.14 -15.08 2.16
N GLY A 69 -12.30 -14.53 2.50
CA GLY A 69 -13.50 -14.54 1.66
C GLY A 69 -13.45 -13.64 0.43
N GLY A 70 -12.40 -12.82 0.30
CA GLY A 70 -12.17 -11.96 -0.85
C GLY A 70 -12.11 -10.47 -0.53
N HIS A 71 -12.13 -9.66 -1.58
CA HIS A 71 -12.12 -8.21 -1.45
C HIS A 71 -13.50 -7.67 -1.06
N PRO A 72 -13.54 -6.57 -0.29
CA PRO A 72 -14.79 -5.87 -0.01
C PRO A 72 -15.38 -5.27 -1.28
N VAL A 73 -16.62 -4.84 -1.21
CA VAL A 73 -17.25 -4.04 -2.27
C VAL A 73 -16.35 -2.85 -2.62
N ASP A 74 -16.28 -2.49 -3.89
CA ASP A 74 -15.37 -1.47 -4.45
C ASP A 74 -13.88 -1.91 -4.56
N GLY A 75 -13.54 -3.11 -4.11
CA GLY A 75 -12.23 -3.73 -4.32
C GLY A 75 -11.06 -2.82 -3.96
N VAL A 76 -10.14 -2.62 -4.89
CA VAL A 76 -8.90 -1.84 -4.70
C VAL A 76 -9.14 -0.35 -4.41
N SER A 77 -10.31 0.17 -4.69
CA SER A 77 -10.66 1.56 -4.38
C SER A 77 -10.62 1.86 -2.88
N ASN A 78 -10.78 0.81 -2.03
CA ASN A 78 -10.75 0.96 -0.58
C ASN A 78 -9.37 1.30 0.01
N TRP A 79 -8.31 1.16 -0.77
CA TRP A 79 -6.93 1.52 -0.38
C TRP A 79 -6.20 2.30 -1.47
N SER A 80 -6.97 3.02 -2.27
CA SER A 80 -6.46 3.81 -3.39
C SER A 80 -5.75 5.07 -2.91
N ASN A 81 -4.67 5.42 -3.63
CA ASN A 81 -3.99 6.71 -3.51
C ASN A 81 -4.82 7.88 -4.07
N GLY A 82 -5.90 7.60 -4.83
CA GLY A 82 -6.69 8.63 -5.48
C GLY A 82 -5.85 9.55 -6.38
N PHE A 83 -5.91 10.86 -6.13
CA PHE A 83 -5.11 11.86 -6.85
C PHE A 83 -3.69 12.08 -6.29
N LEU A 84 -3.34 11.42 -5.17
CA LEU A 84 -1.95 11.42 -4.69
C LEU A 84 -1.06 10.53 -5.58
N PRO A 85 0.25 10.75 -5.59
CA PRO A 85 1.17 9.87 -6.32
C PRO A 85 0.96 8.40 -5.97
N PRO A 86 1.12 7.46 -6.93
CA PRO A 86 0.90 6.03 -6.72
C PRO A 86 1.71 5.39 -5.59
N LEU A 87 2.81 6.02 -5.18
CA LEU A 87 3.63 5.62 -4.03
C LEU A 87 2.82 5.49 -2.72
N PHE A 88 1.72 6.22 -2.60
CA PHE A 88 0.88 6.26 -1.40
C PHE A 88 -0.30 5.27 -1.44
N GLN A 89 -0.35 4.41 -2.46
CA GLN A 89 -1.36 3.35 -2.54
C GLN A 89 -1.07 2.23 -1.54
N GLY A 90 -2.15 1.64 -0.99
CA GLY A 90 -2.01 0.49 -0.09
C GLY A 90 -1.52 -0.76 -0.80
N THR A 91 -0.59 -1.47 -0.17
CA THR A 91 -0.04 -2.76 -0.61
C THR A 91 -0.78 -3.89 0.06
N VAL A 92 -1.40 -4.75 -0.73
CA VAL A 92 -2.20 -5.87 -0.22
C VAL A 92 -1.31 -7.05 0.15
N LEU A 93 -1.45 -7.54 1.38
CA LEU A 93 -0.94 -8.84 1.78
C LEU A 93 -1.99 -9.92 1.50
N ARG A 94 -1.54 -11.06 1.00
CA ARG A 94 -2.43 -12.19 0.74
C ARG A 94 -2.99 -12.73 2.07
N PRO A 95 -4.25 -13.18 2.09
CA PRO A 95 -4.85 -13.76 3.29
C PRO A 95 -4.27 -15.16 3.61
N THR A 96 -3.60 -15.80 2.63
CA THR A 96 -2.98 -17.13 2.75
C THR A 96 -1.47 -17.05 2.56
N GLU A 97 -0.74 -18.04 3.10
CA GLU A 97 0.69 -18.17 2.88
C GLU A 97 1.02 -18.58 1.42
N PRO A 98 2.14 -18.09 0.88
CA PRO A 98 2.97 -17.00 1.40
C PRO A 98 2.23 -15.66 1.29
N ARG A 99 2.33 -14.82 2.34
CA ARG A 99 1.68 -13.51 2.42
C ARG A 99 2.13 -12.57 1.32
N ILE A 100 3.40 -12.68 0.96
CA ILE A 100 4.04 -11.92 -0.12
C ILE A 100 4.63 -12.93 -1.08
N LEU A 101 4.26 -12.83 -2.38
CA LEU A 101 4.82 -13.70 -3.40
C LEU A 101 6.26 -13.28 -3.73
N ASN A 102 7.09 -14.28 -4.04
CA ASN A 102 8.47 -14.06 -4.52
C ASN A 102 9.34 -13.22 -3.56
N LEU A 103 9.05 -13.26 -2.26
CA LEU A 103 9.88 -12.58 -1.26
C LEU A 103 11.29 -13.19 -1.22
N GLU A 104 11.41 -14.50 -1.36
CA GLU A 104 12.69 -15.16 -1.52
C GLU A 104 13.08 -15.25 -3.01
N PRO A 105 14.26 -14.77 -3.39
CA PRO A 105 14.76 -14.94 -4.75
C PRO A 105 15.02 -16.41 -5.08
N PRO A 106 14.85 -16.82 -6.35
CA PRO A 106 15.24 -18.15 -6.79
C PRO A 106 16.72 -18.43 -6.48
N SER A 107 17.06 -19.69 -6.19
CA SER A 107 18.41 -20.07 -5.76
C SER A 107 19.52 -19.66 -6.72
N TYR A 108 19.23 -19.62 -8.03
CA TYR A 108 20.19 -19.23 -9.06
C TYR A 108 20.42 -17.71 -9.18
N LEU A 109 19.60 -16.90 -8.50
CA LEU A 109 19.73 -15.43 -8.43
C LEU A 109 20.24 -14.93 -7.07
N ARG A 110 20.45 -15.83 -6.09
CA ARG A 110 20.83 -15.39 -4.73
C ARG A 110 22.25 -14.83 -4.68
N GLY A 111 22.48 -13.96 -3.69
CA GLY A 111 23.79 -13.37 -3.40
C GLY A 111 24.25 -12.38 -4.48
N ALA A 112 25.53 -12.40 -4.79
CA ALA A 112 26.18 -11.42 -5.68
C ALA A 112 25.53 -11.27 -7.07
N VAL A 113 24.91 -12.33 -7.58
CA VAL A 113 24.20 -12.26 -8.88
C VAL A 113 22.97 -11.36 -8.78
N GLN A 114 22.22 -11.46 -7.69
CA GLN A 114 21.06 -10.61 -7.47
C GLN A 114 21.47 -9.16 -7.24
N GLU A 115 22.46 -8.93 -6.39
CA GLU A 115 23.00 -7.58 -6.13
C GLU A 115 23.41 -6.89 -7.43
N GLN A 116 24.22 -7.55 -8.26
CA GLN A 116 24.64 -6.99 -9.57
C GLN A 116 23.45 -6.71 -10.50
N ASN A 117 22.43 -7.58 -10.53
CA ASN A 117 21.25 -7.36 -11.33
C ASN A 117 20.43 -6.16 -10.82
N LEU A 118 20.30 -6.00 -9.52
CA LEU A 118 19.58 -4.88 -8.92
C LEU A 118 20.32 -3.56 -9.17
N ASP A 119 21.63 -3.53 -8.98
CA ASP A 119 22.47 -2.35 -9.29
C ASP A 119 22.35 -1.94 -10.77
N PHE A 120 22.38 -2.92 -11.67
CA PHE A 120 22.21 -2.65 -13.08
C PHE A 120 20.82 -2.09 -13.42
N LEU A 121 19.76 -2.64 -12.82
CA LEU A 121 18.40 -2.14 -12.99
C LEU A 121 18.22 -0.73 -12.43
N GLN A 122 18.82 -0.43 -11.27
CA GLN A 122 18.80 0.93 -10.70
C GLN A 122 19.46 1.93 -11.65
N GLU A 123 20.62 1.58 -12.20
CA GLU A 123 21.30 2.46 -13.16
C GLU A 123 20.47 2.68 -14.44
N LEU A 124 19.83 1.63 -14.97
CA LEU A 124 18.91 1.78 -16.10
C LEU A 124 17.71 2.68 -15.78
N ASN A 125 17.10 2.48 -14.61
CA ASN A 125 15.98 3.27 -14.14
C ASN A 125 16.37 4.74 -13.97
N ARG A 126 17.53 5.01 -13.36
CA ARG A 126 18.06 6.36 -13.18
C ARG A 126 18.21 7.08 -14.52
N ARG A 127 18.84 6.44 -15.50
CA ARG A 127 19.01 7.00 -16.85
C ARG A 127 17.67 7.23 -17.55
N HIS A 128 16.73 6.33 -17.35
CA HIS A 128 15.40 6.48 -17.93
C HIS A 128 14.65 7.67 -17.31
N LEU A 129 14.72 7.84 -16.00
CA LEU A 129 14.13 8.98 -15.28
C LEU A 129 14.73 10.33 -15.75
N GLU A 130 16.05 10.39 -15.94
CA GLU A 130 16.73 11.61 -16.43
C GLU A 130 16.19 12.06 -17.80
N ASN A 131 15.76 11.11 -18.64
CA ASN A 131 15.15 11.41 -19.93
C ASN A 131 13.64 11.69 -19.87
N HIS A 132 12.98 11.42 -18.71
CA HIS A 132 11.55 11.58 -18.49
C HIS A 132 11.27 12.30 -17.16
N PRO A 133 11.74 13.55 -16.99
CA PRO A 133 11.61 14.27 -15.74
C PRO A 133 10.14 14.63 -15.44
N GLY A 134 9.71 14.41 -14.19
CA GLY A 134 8.38 14.79 -13.70
C GLY A 134 7.27 13.79 -14.00
N GLU A 135 7.59 12.59 -14.48
CA GLU A 135 6.62 11.50 -14.65
C GLU A 135 6.42 10.76 -13.33
N ALA A 136 5.48 11.25 -12.50
CA ALA A 136 5.21 10.72 -11.17
C ALA A 136 4.86 9.22 -11.15
N ASP A 137 4.18 8.72 -12.17
CA ASP A 137 3.84 7.29 -12.31
C ASP A 137 5.09 6.44 -12.54
N LEU A 138 6.06 6.94 -13.32
CA LEU A 138 7.33 6.28 -13.54
C LEU A 138 8.16 6.24 -12.25
N GLU A 139 8.27 7.37 -11.55
CA GLU A 139 8.97 7.49 -10.28
C GLU A 139 8.39 6.52 -9.24
N ALA A 140 7.05 6.48 -9.09
CA ALA A 140 6.38 5.57 -8.17
C ALA A 140 6.59 4.09 -8.54
N ARG A 141 6.63 3.76 -9.83
CA ARG A 141 6.89 2.40 -10.29
C ARG A 141 8.32 1.97 -9.95
N ILE A 142 9.30 2.83 -10.18
CA ILE A 142 10.70 2.58 -9.82
C ILE A 142 10.82 2.37 -8.31
N ALA A 143 10.27 3.27 -7.50
CA ALA A 143 10.27 3.16 -6.04
C ALA A 143 9.61 1.85 -5.55
N SER A 144 8.55 1.38 -6.22
CA SER A 144 7.92 0.09 -5.89
C SER A 144 8.83 -1.11 -6.16
N TYR A 145 9.63 -1.09 -7.22
CA TYR A 145 10.62 -2.14 -7.50
C TYR A 145 11.80 -2.10 -6.52
N GLU A 146 12.28 -0.91 -6.16
CA GLU A 146 13.34 -0.72 -5.18
C GLU A 146 12.90 -1.20 -3.79
N LEU A 147 11.67 -0.89 -3.38
CA LEU A 147 11.09 -1.41 -2.15
C LEU A 147 10.99 -2.94 -2.16
N ALA A 148 10.54 -3.54 -3.27
CA ALA A 148 10.48 -5.00 -3.40
C ALA A 148 11.86 -5.65 -3.29
N ALA A 149 12.90 -5.03 -3.85
CA ALA A 149 14.29 -5.47 -3.71
C ALA A 149 14.78 -5.35 -2.26
N ALA A 150 14.49 -4.24 -1.57
CA ALA A 150 14.82 -4.05 -0.16
C ALA A 150 14.14 -5.10 0.73
N MET A 151 12.86 -5.40 0.48
CA MET A 151 12.13 -6.46 1.19
C MET A 151 12.77 -7.84 1.01
N GLN A 152 13.23 -8.17 -0.20
CA GLN A 152 13.93 -9.44 -0.46
C GLN A 152 15.27 -9.52 0.27
N THR A 153 16.00 -8.41 0.37
CA THR A 153 17.29 -8.34 1.06
C THR A 153 17.10 -8.45 2.58
N ALA A 154 16.08 -7.82 3.12
CA ALA A 154 15.78 -7.88 4.56
C ALA A 154 15.24 -9.25 5.02
N ALA A 155 14.67 -10.05 4.12
CA ALA A 155 14.13 -11.38 4.40
C ALA A 155 15.17 -12.51 4.24
N ALA A 156 16.33 -12.23 3.65
CA ALA A 156 17.41 -13.22 3.40
C ALA A 156 18.34 -13.35 4.59
#